data_0cb95c45334043bf98f62b3fc5a51d19
#
_entry.id   0cb95c45334043bf98f62b3fc5a51d19
#
_cell.length_a   1.000
_cell.length_b   1.000
_cell.length_c   1.000
_cell.angle_alpha   90.00
_cell.angle_beta   90.00
_cell.angle_gamma   90.00
#
_symmetry.space_group_name_H-M   'P 1'
#
loop_
_entity.id
_entity.type
_entity.pdbx_description
1 polymer ?
#
loop_
_entity_poly.entity_id
_entity_poly.type
_entity_poly.pdbx_seq_one_letter_code
_entity_poly.pdbx_strand_id
1 'polypeptide(L)'
;MTTRPATFSFELFPPRTAAGEAVFVNSLEHLVAAEPEFISVTYGANGSTRGSSLNLLLRLLGETDISPMAHLTCVGSSYAETSRLIREFLDAGIMSFLALRGDPPEGSTESDDFLGDIRSAGELVQLIHRVQAERAQFSQLDVPGFPQAKRLGDRERVTIAVAAFPNGHPRSRSVEQDIDTLLAKEAAGANLAITQLFFYGDQYARFVEQARSAGVTMRILPGIMPVLSSQRLRRILDLTDEPMPTDLLARLEAETTPEGQAAVGIEHAIALSRDVFDLAATADAAPGVHLYTFNRHEAVLEVLRGAGVFDVPASAYGGCR
;
A
#
# COMPACT_ATOMS: atom_id res chain seq x y z
N MET A 1 7.51 -29.41 0.27
CA MET A 1 6.64 -28.24 0.31
C MET A 1 7.21 -27.23 -0.65
N THR A 2 6.55 -26.94 -1.76
CA THR A 2 6.95 -25.87 -2.66
C THR A 2 6.55 -24.55 -1.99
N THR A 3 7.53 -23.86 -1.43
CA THR A 3 7.33 -22.51 -0.91
C THR A 3 6.88 -21.62 -2.06
N ARG A 4 5.70 -20.99 -1.94
CA ARG A 4 5.29 -19.97 -2.91
C ARG A 4 6.33 -18.84 -2.89
N PRO A 5 6.75 -18.33 -4.04
CA PRO A 5 7.68 -17.20 -4.06
C PRO A 5 7.06 -16.01 -3.30
N ALA A 6 7.87 -15.30 -2.55
CA ALA A 6 7.44 -14.09 -1.86
C ALA A 6 7.04 -13.02 -2.90
N THR A 7 5.90 -12.37 -2.67
CA THR A 7 5.45 -11.25 -3.51
C THR A 7 5.84 -9.92 -2.88
N PHE A 8 5.89 -8.87 -3.70
CA PHE A 8 6.17 -7.52 -3.19
C PHE A 8 5.44 -6.48 -4.03
N SER A 9 5.27 -5.31 -3.42
CA SER A 9 4.64 -4.16 -4.03
C SER A 9 5.30 -2.88 -3.54
N PHE A 10 5.12 -1.80 -4.27
CA PHE A 10 5.73 -0.50 -3.96
C PHE A 10 4.68 0.59 -3.81
N GLU A 11 4.98 1.57 -2.94
CA GLU A 11 4.28 2.84 -2.92
C GLU A 11 5.12 3.93 -3.57
N LEU A 12 4.50 4.69 -4.46
CA LEU A 12 5.05 5.87 -5.12
C LEU A 12 4.16 7.09 -4.90
N PHE A 13 4.75 8.26 -4.99
CA PHE A 13 3.99 9.52 -5.06
C PHE A 13 4.48 10.35 -6.23
N PRO A 14 3.58 11.10 -6.90
CA PRO A 14 3.96 11.94 -8.01
C PRO A 14 5.00 12.98 -7.60
N PRO A 15 6.03 13.21 -8.41
CA PRO A 15 7.03 14.23 -8.13
C PRO A 15 6.39 15.63 -8.11
N ARG A 16 6.90 16.48 -7.22
CA ARG A 16 6.36 17.84 -7.02
C ARG A 16 7.16 18.92 -7.77
N THR A 17 8.32 18.57 -8.30
CA THR A 17 9.24 19.51 -8.97
C THR A 17 9.81 18.89 -10.24
N ALA A 18 10.16 19.71 -11.22
CA ALA A 18 10.81 19.25 -12.46
C ALA A 18 12.16 18.54 -12.21
N ALA A 19 12.92 18.97 -11.20
CA ALA A 19 14.16 18.27 -10.80
C ALA A 19 13.89 16.89 -10.21
N GLY A 20 12.78 16.74 -9.47
CA GLY A 20 12.32 15.46 -8.94
C GLY A 20 11.79 14.51 -10.02
N GLU A 21 11.31 15.04 -11.15
CA GLU A 21 10.76 14.26 -12.25
C GLU A 21 11.83 13.33 -12.87
N ALA A 22 13.01 13.83 -13.17
CA ALA A 22 14.08 13.03 -13.79
C ALA A 22 14.55 11.89 -12.86
N VAL A 23 14.69 12.18 -11.57
CA VAL A 23 15.04 11.17 -10.55
C VAL A 23 13.91 10.14 -10.42
N PHE A 24 12.67 10.62 -10.44
CA PHE A 24 11.48 9.76 -10.36
C PHE A 24 11.39 8.81 -11.55
N VAL A 25 11.58 9.30 -12.78
CA VAL A 25 11.51 8.46 -14.00
C VAL A 25 12.53 7.33 -13.93
N ASN A 26 13.79 7.65 -13.57
CA ASN A 26 14.82 6.63 -13.37
C ASN A 26 14.43 5.60 -12.29
N SER A 27 13.91 6.07 -11.15
CA SER A 27 13.47 5.16 -10.09
C SER A 27 12.29 4.29 -10.53
N LEU A 28 11.33 4.84 -11.27
CA LEU A 28 10.18 4.11 -11.79
C LEU A 28 10.61 2.97 -12.72
N GLU A 29 11.53 3.22 -13.65
CA GLU A 29 12.05 2.20 -14.56
C GLU A 29 12.65 1.00 -13.81
N HIS A 30 13.44 1.25 -12.78
CA HIS A 30 14.04 0.20 -11.96
C HIS A 30 13.00 -0.56 -11.12
N LEU A 31 12.01 0.14 -10.57
CA LEU A 31 10.96 -0.49 -9.78
C LEU A 31 10.01 -1.33 -10.63
N VAL A 32 9.70 -0.89 -11.87
CA VAL A 32 8.92 -1.66 -12.84
C VAL A 32 9.69 -2.90 -13.29
N ALA A 33 10.99 -2.75 -13.57
CA ALA A 33 11.86 -3.87 -13.98
C ALA A 33 12.02 -4.96 -12.90
N ALA A 34 11.68 -4.67 -11.65
CA ALA A 34 11.64 -5.66 -10.57
C ALA A 34 10.37 -6.52 -10.58
N GLU A 35 9.38 -6.23 -11.43
CA GLU A 35 8.13 -6.97 -11.59
C GLU A 35 7.30 -7.09 -10.28
N PRO A 36 6.96 -5.98 -9.60
CA PRO A 36 6.11 -6.03 -8.41
C PRO A 36 4.69 -6.52 -8.75
N GLU A 37 4.00 -7.11 -7.76
CA GLU A 37 2.59 -7.50 -7.88
C GLU A 37 1.70 -6.30 -8.24
N PHE A 38 1.98 -5.14 -7.63
CA PHE A 38 1.33 -3.87 -7.96
C PHE A 38 2.20 -2.69 -7.51
N ILE A 39 1.90 -1.52 -8.05
CA ILE A 39 2.45 -0.24 -7.58
C ILE A 39 1.28 0.65 -7.15
N SER A 40 1.27 1.05 -5.87
CA SER A 40 0.30 2.01 -5.36
C SER A 40 0.80 3.45 -5.56
N VAL A 41 -0.12 4.33 -5.92
CA VAL A 41 0.19 5.74 -6.20
C VAL A 41 -0.59 6.63 -5.26
N THR A 42 0.14 7.38 -4.43
CA THR A 42 -0.45 8.30 -3.48
C THR A 42 -1.21 9.41 -4.20
N TYR A 43 -2.41 9.68 -3.71
CA TYR A 43 -3.27 10.74 -4.22
C TYR A 43 -3.30 11.90 -3.23
N GLY A 44 -2.90 13.09 -3.66
CA GLY A 44 -2.81 14.23 -2.76
C GLY A 44 -4.18 14.76 -2.33
N ALA A 45 -4.36 14.93 -1.03
CA ALA A 45 -5.60 15.39 -0.41
C ALA A 45 -6.08 16.78 -0.90
N ASN A 46 -5.19 17.62 -1.41
CA ASN A 46 -5.48 19.04 -1.74
C ASN A 46 -5.73 19.32 -3.23
N GLY A 47 -6.09 18.33 -4.04
CA GLY A 47 -6.47 18.53 -5.44
C GLY A 47 -5.33 18.92 -6.39
N SER A 48 -4.24 19.49 -5.90
CA SER A 48 -3.11 19.98 -6.72
C SER A 48 -2.30 18.84 -7.37
N THR A 49 -2.41 17.62 -6.88
CA THR A 49 -1.71 16.44 -7.42
C THR A 49 -2.63 15.47 -8.16
N ARG A 50 -3.93 15.77 -8.28
CA ARG A 50 -4.92 14.89 -8.94
C ARG A 50 -4.48 14.50 -10.35
N GLY A 51 -4.15 15.49 -11.18
CA GLY A 51 -3.72 15.24 -12.56
C GLY A 51 -2.43 14.44 -12.65
N SER A 52 -1.44 14.72 -11.79
CA SER A 52 -0.17 14.02 -11.80
C SER A 52 -0.29 12.57 -11.30
N SER A 53 -1.14 12.31 -10.29
CA SER A 53 -1.39 10.92 -9.83
C SER A 53 -2.12 10.11 -10.89
N LEU A 54 -3.14 10.68 -11.54
CA LEU A 54 -3.85 10.02 -12.63
C LEU A 54 -2.91 9.72 -13.81
N ASN A 55 -2.11 10.71 -14.23
CA ASN A 55 -1.14 10.52 -15.32
C ASN A 55 -0.15 9.39 -15.01
N LEU A 56 0.34 9.29 -13.78
CA LEU A 56 1.24 8.22 -13.37
C LEU A 56 0.54 6.84 -13.39
N LEU A 57 -0.70 6.76 -12.90
CA LEU A 57 -1.50 5.53 -12.95
C LEU A 57 -1.75 5.08 -14.40
N LEU A 58 -2.10 6.02 -15.30
CA LEU A 58 -2.32 5.75 -16.71
C LEU A 58 -1.03 5.33 -17.42
N ARG A 59 0.10 5.94 -17.04
CA ARG A 59 1.41 5.55 -17.56
C ARG A 59 1.78 4.12 -17.14
N LEU A 60 1.62 3.77 -15.86
CA LEU A 60 1.82 2.40 -15.40
C LEU A 60 0.95 1.41 -16.16
N LEU A 61 -0.34 1.71 -16.31
CA LEU A 61 -1.30 0.84 -17.00
C LEU A 61 -0.99 0.68 -18.50
N GLY A 62 -0.55 1.75 -19.19
CA GLY A 62 -0.33 1.74 -20.63
C GLY A 62 1.06 1.34 -21.08
N GLU A 63 2.07 1.52 -20.23
CA GLU A 63 3.48 1.31 -20.58
C GLU A 63 4.10 0.08 -19.89
N THR A 64 3.37 -0.58 -18.96
CA THR A 64 3.88 -1.72 -18.19
C THR A 64 2.80 -2.78 -17.98
N ASP A 65 3.21 -4.00 -17.59
CA ASP A 65 2.30 -5.06 -17.16
C ASP A 65 1.96 -4.99 -15.65
N ILE A 66 2.42 -3.94 -14.96
CA ILE A 66 2.22 -3.79 -13.53
C ILE A 66 0.82 -3.22 -13.23
N SER A 67 0.10 -3.85 -12.31
CA SER A 67 -1.20 -3.37 -11.85
C SER A 67 -1.06 -2.06 -11.05
N PRO A 68 -1.60 -0.92 -11.52
CA PRO A 68 -1.60 0.30 -10.72
C PRO A 68 -2.71 0.25 -9.66
N MET A 69 -2.40 0.71 -8.43
CA MET A 69 -3.37 0.86 -7.36
C MET A 69 -3.55 2.35 -7.01
N ALA A 70 -4.75 2.87 -7.21
CA ALA A 70 -5.06 4.27 -6.91
C ALA A 70 -5.39 4.47 -5.43
N HIS A 71 -4.72 5.40 -4.74
CA HIS A 71 -5.18 5.85 -3.44
C HIS A 71 -6.42 6.73 -3.59
N LEU A 72 -7.41 6.52 -2.71
CA LEU A 72 -8.60 7.36 -2.60
C LEU A 72 -8.81 7.75 -1.14
N THR A 73 -9.18 9.01 -0.92
CA THR A 73 -9.46 9.53 0.42
C THR A 73 -10.85 10.14 0.51
N CYS A 74 -11.38 10.24 1.74
CA CYS A 74 -12.68 10.86 2.02
C CYS A 74 -12.58 12.41 2.17
N VAL A 75 -11.37 12.98 2.09
CA VAL A 75 -11.12 14.38 2.40
C VAL A 75 -11.75 15.31 1.36
N GLY A 76 -12.59 16.23 1.83
CA GLY A 76 -13.09 17.39 1.08
C GLY A 76 -13.95 17.10 -0.15
N SER A 77 -14.35 15.84 -0.39
CA SER A 77 -15.09 15.48 -1.61
C SER A 77 -16.54 15.12 -1.30
N SER A 78 -17.44 15.60 -2.14
CA SER A 78 -18.84 15.15 -2.12
C SER A 78 -18.96 13.70 -2.61
N TYR A 79 -20.08 13.06 -2.26
CA TYR A 79 -20.42 11.73 -2.77
C TYR A 79 -20.43 11.69 -4.32
N ALA A 80 -20.97 12.72 -4.95
CA ALA A 80 -21.04 12.81 -6.40
C ALA A 80 -19.66 12.95 -7.06
N GLU A 81 -18.76 13.75 -6.47
CA GLU A 81 -17.39 13.93 -6.97
C GLU A 81 -16.57 12.64 -6.81
N THR A 82 -16.66 11.98 -5.66
CA THR A 82 -15.97 10.71 -5.43
C THR A 82 -16.49 9.62 -6.37
N SER A 83 -17.81 9.54 -6.57
CA SER A 83 -18.41 8.59 -7.53
C SER A 83 -17.95 8.84 -8.96
N ARG A 84 -17.83 10.12 -9.38
CA ARG A 84 -17.31 10.47 -10.69
C ARG A 84 -15.85 10.06 -10.84
N LEU A 85 -15.02 10.35 -9.84
CA LEU A 85 -13.61 9.99 -9.85
C LEU A 85 -13.39 8.47 -9.93
N ILE A 86 -14.16 7.69 -9.16
CA ILE A 86 -14.12 6.22 -9.23
C ILE A 86 -14.50 5.75 -10.64
N ARG A 87 -15.54 6.35 -11.28
CA ARG A 87 -15.90 6.00 -12.67
C ARG A 87 -14.76 6.32 -13.63
N GLU A 88 -14.12 7.48 -13.52
CA GLU A 88 -12.98 7.87 -14.37
C GLU A 88 -11.83 6.84 -14.25
N PHE A 89 -11.51 6.39 -13.04
CA PHE A 89 -10.50 5.36 -12.84
C PHE A 89 -10.90 4.01 -13.45
N LEU A 90 -12.12 3.56 -13.21
CA LEU A 90 -12.63 2.32 -13.77
C LEU A 90 -12.74 2.38 -15.30
N ASP A 91 -13.12 3.54 -15.88
CA ASP A 91 -13.18 3.78 -17.33
C ASP A 91 -11.79 3.74 -17.97
N ALA A 92 -10.79 4.19 -17.23
CA ALA A 92 -9.39 4.09 -17.63
C ALA A 92 -8.79 2.68 -17.49
N GLY A 93 -9.49 1.71 -16.88
CA GLY A 93 -9.01 0.35 -16.64
C GLY A 93 -8.30 0.15 -15.30
N ILE A 94 -8.33 1.14 -14.40
CA ILE A 94 -7.74 1.02 -13.06
C ILE A 94 -8.71 0.22 -12.19
N MET A 95 -8.31 -0.98 -11.78
CA MET A 95 -9.14 -1.94 -11.05
C MET A 95 -8.69 -2.17 -9.61
N SER A 96 -7.69 -1.43 -9.14
CA SER A 96 -7.16 -1.56 -7.79
C SER A 96 -7.17 -0.21 -7.07
N PHE A 97 -7.65 -0.21 -5.83
CA PHE A 97 -7.82 0.99 -5.01
C PHE A 97 -7.28 0.78 -3.60
N LEU A 98 -6.64 1.78 -3.03
CA LEU A 98 -6.38 1.87 -1.60
C LEU A 98 -7.33 2.90 -1.00
N ALA A 99 -8.36 2.41 -0.29
CA ALA A 99 -9.40 3.23 0.31
C ALA A 99 -8.96 3.70 1.71
N LEU A 100 -8.80 5.00 1.87
CA LEU A 100 -8.33 5.66 3.08
C LEU A 100 -9.37 6.66 3.59
N ARG A 101 -9.43 6.84 4.91
CA ARG A 101 -10.19 7.97 5.47
C ARG A 101 -9.53 9.30 5.05
N GLY A 102 -8.21 9.34 5.06
CA GLY A 102 -7.39 10.52 4.89
C GLY A 102 -7.19 11.28 6.20
N ASP A 103 -6.11 12.06 6.24
CA ASP A 103 -5.72 12.87 7.39
C ASP A 103 -6.26 14.30 7.26
N PRO A 104 -6.44 15.00 8.39
CA PRO A 104 -6.79 16.41 8.36
C PRO A 104 -5.77 17.21 7.57
N PRO A 105 -6.19 18.21 6.77
CA PRO A 105 -5.25 19.12 6.12
C PRO A 105 -4.36 19.83 7.15
N GLU A 106 -3.13 20.15 6.77
CA GLU A 106 -2.18 20.84 7.64
C GLU A 106 -2.79 22.15 8.16
N GLY A 107 -2.78 22.35 9.48
CA GLY A 107 -3.36 23.51 10.15
C GLY A 107 -4.86 23.42 10.44
N SER A 108 -5.54 22.32 10.09
CA SER A 108 -6.92 22.08 10.53
C SER A 108 -6.94 21.58 11.97
N THR A 109 -7.96 21.99 12.75
CA THR A 109 -8.24 21.41 14.06
C THR A 109 -8.86 20.02 13.89
N GLU A 110 -8.78 19.18 14.92
CA GLU A 110 -9.22 17.77 14.90
C GLU A 110 -10.74 17.55 14.67
N SER A 111 -11.48 18.53 14.23
CA SER A 111 -12.88 18.37 13.87
C SER A 111 -12.99 17.52 12.60
N ASP A 112 -13.96 16.60 12.53
CA ASP A 112 -14.25 15.82 11.32
C ASP A 112 -14.76 16.65 10.13
N ASP A 113 -14.74 17.99 10.25
CA ASP A 113 -15.23 18.94 9.23
C ASP A 113 -14.39 18.96 7.95
N PHE A 114 -13.19 18.35 7.98
CA PHE A 114 -12.36 18.20 6.78
C PHE A 114 -12.80 17.04 5.88
N LEU A 115 -13.66 16.14 6.37
CA LEU A 115 -14.24 15.06 5.57
C LEU A 115 -15.37 15.62 4.69
N GLY A 116 -15.55 15.01 3.52
CA GLY A 116 -16.71 15.25 2.68
C GLY A 116 -17.96 14.48 3.14
N ASP A 117 -18.76 14.07 2.18
CA ASP A 117 -19.97 13.26 2.47
C ASP A 117 -19.64 11.84 2.94
N ILE A 118 -18.44 11.34 2.62
CA ILE A 118 -17.95 10.01 3.01
C ILE A 118 -17.08 10.17 4.25
N ARG A 119 -17.43 9.46 5.32
CA ARG A 119 -16.85 9.64 6.65
C ARG A 119 -15.82 8.58 7.03
N SER A 120 -15.80 7.45 6.35
CA SER A 120 -14.91 6.33 6.68
C SER A 120 -14.39 5.61 5.45
N ALA A 121 -13.26 4.90 5.62
CA ALA A 121 -12.74 4.03 4.58
C ALA A 121 -13.73 2.91 4.22
N GLY A 122 -14.50 2.38 5.19
CA GLY A 122 -15.54 1.39 4.93
C GLY A 122 -16.65 1.91 4.01
N GLU A 123 -17.13 3.14 4.22
CA GLU A 123 -18.09 3.78 3.32
C GLU A 123 -17.51 3.99 1.92
N LEU A 124 -16.23 4.36 1.82
CA LEU A 124 -15.54 4.49 0.54
C LEU A 124 -15.43 3.14 -0.19
N VAL A 125 -15.12 2.06 0.53
CA VAL A 125 -15.13 0.68 -0.01
C VAL A 125 -16.51 0.34 -0.59
N GLN A 126 -17.59 0.59 0.14
CA GLN A 126 -18.96 0.36 -0.32
C GLN A 126 -19.28 1.20 -1.57
N LEU A 127 -18.84 2.45 -1.62
CA LEU A 127 -19.03 3.31 -2.77
C LEU A 127 -18.31 2.79 -4.02
N ILE A 128 -17.05 2.31 -3.88
CA ILE A 128 -16.30 1.71 -4.99
C ILE A 128 -17.07 0.51 -5.55
N HIS A 129 -17.54 -0.39 -4.70
CA HIS A 129 -18.34 -1.54 -5.13
C HIS A 129 -19.64 -1.15 -5.79
N ARG A 130 -20.33 -0.13 -5.28
CA ARG A 130 -21.57 0.38 -5.87
C ARG A 130 -21.32 0.93 -7.28
N VAL A 131 -20.31 1.80 -7.44
CA VAL A 131 -19.97 2.37 -8.75
C VAL A 131 -19.55 1.29 -9.74
N GLN A 132 -18.78 0.30 -9.28
CA GLN A 132 -18.43 -0.86 -10.11
C GLN A 132 -19.68 -1.65 -10.51
N ALA A 133 -20.63 -1.86 -9.59
CA ALA A 133 -21.85 -2.60 -9.85
C ALA A 133 -22.75 -1.90 -10.89
N GLU A 134 -22.79 -0.58 -10.87
CA GLU A 134 -23.55 0.22 -11.85
C GLU A 134 -22.92 0.13 -13.26
N ARG A 135 -21.60 -0.07 -13.34
CA ARG A 135 -20.83 -0.04 -14.60
C ARG A 135 -20.64 -1.42 -15.22
N ALA A 136 -20.22 -2.40 -14.44
CA ALA A 136 -19.86 -3.72 -14.93
C ALA A 136 -21.09 -4.64 -14.97
N GLN A 137 -21.51 -4.99 -16.16
CA GLN A 137 -22.51 -6.06 -16.35
C GLN A 137 -21.85 -7.42 -16.04
N PHE A 138 -22.62 -8.32 -15.44
CA PHE A 138 -22.18 -9.70 -15.33
C PHE A 138 -21.97 -10.30 -16.73
N SER A 139 -20.88 -11.05 -16.91
CA SER A 139 -20.71 -11.85 -18.12
C SER A 139 -21.89 -12.81 -18.27
N GLN A 140 -22.37 -12.99 -19.49
CA GLN A 140 -23.43 -13.96 -19.79
C GLN A 140 -22.78 -15.22 -20.36
N LEU A 141 -22.90 -16.31 -19.64
CA LEU A 141 -22.40 -17.61 -20.04
C LEU A 141 -23.54 -18.46 -20.57
N ASP A 142 -23.29 -19.17 -21.67
CA ASP A 142 -24.25 -20.15 -22.20
C ASP A 142 -24.49 -21.28 -21.21
N VAL A 143 -25.72 -21.72 -21.08
CA VAL A 143 -26.09 -22.89 -20.28
C VAL A 143 -25.98 -24.13 -21.17
N PRO A 144 -25.04 -25.06 -20.91
CA PRO A 144 -24.91 -26.27 -21.71
C PRO A 144 -26.24 -27.05 -21.78
N GLY A 145 -26.66 -27.43 -22.98
CA GLY A 145 -27.90 -28.18 -23.20
C GLY A 145 -29.19 -27.34 -23.26
N PHE A 146 -29.09 -26.03 -23.05
CA PHE A 146 -30.26 -25.13 -23.08
C PHE A 146 -30.00 -23.95 -24.04
N PRO A 147 -30.18 -24.12 -25.35
CA PRO A 147 -30.03 -23.04 -26.33
C PRO A 147 -30.86 -21.83 -25.91
N GLN A 148 -30.26 -20.63 -25.92
CA GLN A 148 -30.87 -19.36 -25.51
C GLN A 148 -30.96 -19.11 -24.00
N ALA A 149 -30.67 -20.08 -23.12
CA ALA A 149 -30.53 -19.82 -21.70
C ALA A 149 -29.15 -19.26 -21.37
N LYS A 150 -29.10 -18.17 -20.62
CA LYS A 150 -27.86 -17.54 -20.13
C LYS A 150 -27.83 -17.59 -18.62
N ARG A 151 -26.68 -17.96 -18.06
CA ARG A 151 -26.42 -17.75 -16.63
C ARG A 151 -25.51 -16.55 -16.44
N LEU A 152 -25.62 -15.88 -15.31
CA LEU A 152 -24.68 -14.86 -14.92
C LEU A 152 -23.33 -15.53 -14.61
N GLY A 153 -22.31 -15.11 -15.32
CA GLY A 153 -20.92 -15.47 -15.04
C GLY A 153 -20.29 -14.55 -14.03
N ASP A 154 -19.00 -14.74 -13.84
CA ASP A 154 -18.24 -13.86 -12.96
C ASP A 154 -18.14 -12.43 -13.55
N ARG A 155 -18.17 -11.47 -12.64
CA ARG A 155 -17.86 -10.08 -12.93
C ARG A 155 -16.40 -9.82 -12.57
N GLU A 156 -15.72 -9.06 -13.38
CA GLU A 156 -14.39 -8.56 -13.03
C GLU A 156 -14.44 -7.86 -11.67
N ARG A 157 -13.60 -8.29 -10.74
CA ARG A 157 -13.60 -7.78 -9.36
C ARG A 157 -12.51 -6.74 -9.20
N VAL A 158 -12.84 -5.66 -8.50
CA VAL A 158 -11.84 -4.70 -8.04
C VAL A 158 -11.07 -5.24 -6.84
N THR A 159 -9.79 -4.92 -6.79
CA THR A 159 -8.99 -5.07 -5.57
C THR A 159 -9.14 -3.80 -4.74
N ILE A 160 -9.61 -3.95 -3.50
CA ILE A 160 -9.74 -2.80 -2.60
C ILE A 160 -8.91 -3.07 -1.36
N ALA A 161 -7.79 -2.36 -1.27
CA ALA A 161 -6.93 -2.33 -0.10
C ALA A 161 -7.43 -1.29 0.91
N VAL A 162 -7.16 -1.54 2.18
CA VAL A 162 -7.42 -0.62 3.30
C VAL A 162 -6.23 -0.57 4.24
N ALA A 163 -6.07 0.53 4.97
CA ALA A 163 -5.03 0.63 5.98
C ALA A 163 -5.34 -0.23 7.21
N ALA A 164 -4.29 -0.84 7.77
CA ALA A 164 -4.27 -1.55 9.05
C ALA A 164 -3.14 -1.00 9.92
N PHE A 165 -3.23 -1.15 11.25
CA PHE A 165 -2.34 -0.47 12.19
C PHE A 165 -1.81 -1.47 13.23
N PRO A 166 -0.61 -2.04 13.02
CA PRO A 166 -0.03 -3.03 13.93
C PRO A 166 0.19 -2.53 15.36
N ASN A 167 0.49 -1.26 15.53
CA ASN A 167 0.70 -0.61 16.83
C ASN A 167 -0.51 0.20 17.32
N GLY A 168 -1.65 0.08 16.64
CA GLY A 168 -2.85 0.87 16.91
C GLY A 168 -2.89 2.17 16.09
N HIS A 169 -4.10 2.63 15.79
CA HIS A 169 -4.30 3.92 15.15
C HIS A 169 -4.29 5.02 16.23
N PRO A 170 -3.63 6.18 16.01
CA PRO A 170 -3.51 7.25 17.02
C PRO A 170 -4.85 7.73 17.60
N ARG A 171 -5.93 7.58 16.86
CA ARG A 171 -7.29 7.97 17.29
C ARG A 171 -8.11 6.84 17.87
N SER A 172 -7.61 5.63 17.89
CA SER A 172 -8.31 4.48 18.48
C SER A 172 -8.14 4.47 19.99
N ARG A 173 -9.18 4.04 20.68
CA ARG A 173 -9.19 3.96 22.13
C ARG A 173 -8.57 2.66 22.65
N SER A 174 -8.55 1.64 21.79
CA SER A 174 -8.00 0.32 22.10
C SER A 174 -7.68 -0.46 20.84
N VAL A 175 -6.90 -1.52 20.98
CA VAL A 175 -6.55 -2.47 19.90
C VAL A 175 -7.80 -3.17 19.37
N GLU A 176 -8.75 -3.50 20.24
CA GLU A 176 -10.01 -4.12 19.85
C GLU A 176 -10.80 -3.24 18.87
N GLN A 177 -10.81 -1.92 19.10
CA GLN A 177 -11.46 -0.97 18.19
C GLN A 177 -10.81 -0.98 16.81
N ASP A 178 -9.50 -1.11 16.72
CA ASP A 178 -8.79 -1.20 15.43
C ASP A 178 -9.13 -2.50 14.70
N ILE A 179 -9.21 -3.61 15.41
CA ILE A 179 -9.60 -4.90 14.85
C ILE A 179 -11.07 -4.87 14.39
N ASP A 180 -11.98 -4.32 15.19
CA ASP A 180 -13.38 -4.14 14.80
C ASP A 180 -13.52 -3.26 13.55
N THR A 181 -12.71 -2.19 13.48
CA THR A 181 -12.65 -1.32 12.29
C THR A 181 -12.13 -2.07 11.07
N LEU A 182 -11.14 -2.95 11.23
CA LEU A 182 -10.62 -3.78 10.14
C LEU A 182 -11.66 -4.79 9.65
N LEU A 183 -12.38 -5.45 10.57
CA LEU A 183 -13.51 -6.33 10.26
C LEU A 183 -14.63 -5.58 9.53
N ALA A 184 -14.97 -4.38 9.97
CA ALA A 184 -15.97 -3.56 9.29
C ALA A 184 -15.55 -3.18 7.86
N LYS A 185 -14.27 -2.90 7.62
CA LYS A 185 -13.73 -2.66 6.27
C LYS A 185 -13.81 -3.92 5.39
N GLU A 186 -13.48 -5.09 5.95
CA GLU A 186 -13.62 -6.38 5.25
C GLU A 186 -15.09 -6.68 4.94
N ALA A 187 -15.99 -6.50 5.89
CA ALA A 187 -17.44 -6.65 5.70
C ALA A 187 -18.01 -5.68 4.65
N ALA A 188 -17.41 -4.49 4.52
CA ALA A 188 -17.74 -3.52 3.46
C ALA A 188 -17.28 -3.99 2.08
N GLY A 189 -16.40 -4.99 1.99
CA GLY A 189 -15.89 -5.59 0.76
C GLY A 189 -14.41 -5.35 0.47
N ALA A 190 -13.63 -4.82 1.41
CA ALA A 190 -12.17 -4.80 1.28
C ALA A 190 -11.63 -6.23 1.23
N ASN A 191 -10.62 -6.47 0.38
CA ASN A 191 -10.04 -7.79 0.17
C ASN A 191 -8.52 -7.83 0.38
N LEU A 192 -7.93 -6.69 0.73
CA LEU A 192 -6.52 -6.54 1.05
C LEU A 192 -6.38 -5.52 2.19
N ALA A 193 -5.48 -5.75 3.11
CA ALA A 193 -5.02 -4.76 4.07
C ALA A 193 -3.53 -4.48 3.87
N ILE A 194 -3.13 -3.21 3.90
CA ILE A 194 -1.72 -2.80 3.93
C ILE A 194 -1.48 -2.14 5.27
N THR A 195 -0.47 -2.62 6.01
CA THR A 195 -0.23 -2.06 7.34
C THR A 195 0.49 -0.71 7.28
N GLN A 196 0.24 0.15 8.26
CA GLN A 196 1.17 1.22 8.61
C GLN A 196 2.54 0.61 8.87
N LEU A 197 3.61 1.40 8.71
CA LEU A 197 4.96 0.96 9.02
C LEU A 197 5.07 0.52 10.50
N PHE A 198 5.95 -0.38 10.75
CA PHE A 198 6.33 -0.88 12.08
C PHE A 198 7.81 -1.26 12.05
N PHE A 199 8.42 -1.53 13.20
CA PHE A 199 9.87 -1.69 13.27
C PHE A 199 10.32 -3.07 13.81
N TYR A 200 9.40 -3.89 14.33
CA TYR A 200 9.72 -5.19 14.90
C TYR A 200 8.75 -6.25 14.42
N GLY A 201 9.25 -7.43 14.07
CA GLY A 201 8.45 -8.54 13.55
C GLY A 201 7.35 -9.00 14.52
N ASP A 202 7.59 -8.92 15.83
CA ASP A 202 6.61 -9.27 16.86
C ASP A 202 5.39 -8.32 16.91
N GLN A 203 5.54 -7.06 16.50
CA GLN A 203 4.42 -6.13 16.38
C GLN A 203 3.43 -6.60 15.31
N TYR A 204 3.96 -6.98 14.15
CA TYR A 204 3.15 -7.53 13.07
C TYR A 204 2.56 -8.90 13.44
N ALA A 205 3.35 -9.79 14.07
CA ALA A 205 2.88 -11.10 14.48
C ALA A 205 1.68 -11.02 15.44
N ARG A 206 1.78 -10.20 16.49
CA ARG A 206 0.68 -9.96 17.43
C ARG A 206 -0.57 -9.41 16.76
N PHE A 207 -0.38 -8.42 15.90
CA PHE A 207 -1.49 -7.83 15.15
C PHE A 207 -2.20 -8.86 14.28
N VAL A 208 -1.47 -9.66 13.50
CA VAL A 208 -2.05 -10.70 12.64
C VAL A 208 -2.77 -11.75 13.47
N GLU A 209 -2.19 -12.20 14.58
CA GLU A 209 -2.82 -13.16 15.49
C GLU A 209 -4.16 -12.63 16.04
N GLN A 210 -4.20 -11.39 16.50
CA GLN A 210 -5.42 -10.73 16.98
C GLN A 210 -6.46 -10.59 15.88
N ALA A 211 -6.05 -10.12 14.69
CA ALA A 211 -6.94 -9.98 13.54
C ALA A 211 -7.55 -11.32 13.12
N ARG A 212 -6.74 -12.38 13.04
CA ARG A 212 -7.20 -13.73 12.70
C ARG A 212 -8.11 -14.32 13.76
N SER A 213 -7.78 -14.13 15.04
CA SER A 213 -8.61 -14.59 16.16
C SER A 213 -9.98 -13.91 16.19
N ALA A 214 -10.07 -12.66 15.74
CA ALA A 214 -11.32 -11.92 15.59
C ALA A 214 -12.10 -12.27 14.31
N GLY A 215 -11.53 -13.03 13.38
CA GLY A 215 -12.20 -13.50 12.17
C GLY A 215 -11.84 -12.75 10.89
N VAL A 216 -10.84 -11.86 10.89
CA VAL A 216 -10.33 -11.23 9.66
C VAL A 216 -9.73 -12.31 8.76
N THR A 217 -10.19 -12.39 7.51
CA THR A 217 -9.75 -13.38 6.52
C THR A 217 -8.96 -12.79 5.37
N MET A 218 -9.15 -11.50 5.06
CA MET A 218 -8.44 -10.85 3.97
C MET A 218 -6.92 -10.91 4.15
N ARG A 219 -6.21 -10.84 3.02
CA ARG A 219 -4.74 -10.78 3.02
C ARG A 219 -4.28 -9.51 3.73
N ILE A 220 -3.26 -9.63 4.59
CA ILE A 220 -2.61 -8.51 5.28
C ILE A 220 -1.17 -8.43 4.79
N LEU A 221 -0.82 -7.33 4.10
CA LEU A 221 0.55 -7.06 3.66
C LEU A 221 1.26 -6.17 4.68
N PRO A 222 2.40 -6.59 5.20
CA PRO A 222 3.24 -5.74 6.05
C PRO A 222 3.82 -4.59 5.24
N GLY A 223 3.63 -3.36 5.73
CA GLY A 223 4.23 -2.14 5.20
C GLY A 223 5.60 -1.92 5.81
N ILE A 224 6.65 -1.98 5.01
CA ILE A 224 8.05 -1.85 5.45
C ILE A 224 8.71 -0.67 4.76
N MET A 225 9.48 0.08 5.51
CA MET A 225 10.21 1.25 5.04
C MET A 225 11.68 1.19 5.45
N PRO A 226 12.63 1.24 4.50
CA PRO A 226 14.03 1.43 4.83
C PRO A 226 14.26 2.84 5.42
N VAL A 227 14.76 2.92 6.63
CA VAL A 227 15.04 4.18 7.31
C VAL A 227 16.49 4.59 7.03
N LEU A 228 16.69 5.58 6.18
CA LEU A 228 18.03 5.94 5.68
C LEU A 228 18.79 6.95 6.56
N SER A 229 18.19 7.46 7.64
CA SER A 229 18.85 8.32 8.63
C SER A 229 18.04 8.47 9.91
N SER A 230 18.72 8.82 11.02
CA SER A 230 18.09 9.11 12.30
C SER A 230 17.14 10.31 12.23
N GLN A 231 17.47 11.35 11.47
CA GLN A 231 16.61 12.50 11.24
C GLN A 231 15.32 12.10 10.51
N ARG A 232 15.44 11.22 9.50
CA ARG A 232 14.26 10.71 8.77
C ARG A 232 13.38 9.86 9.66
N LEU A 233 13.98 9.03 10.51
CA LEU A 233 13.23 8.24 11.50
C LEU A 233 12.38 9.14 12.38
N ARG A 234 12.99 10.14 13.03
CA ARG A 234 12.27 11.08 13.91
C ARG A 234 11.12 11.75 13.19
N ARG A 235 11.36 12.30 11.97
CA ARG A 235 10.33 12.96 11.19
C ARG A 235 9.15 12.04 10.83
N ILE A 236 9.41 10.78 10.55
CA ILE A 236 8.36 9.82 10.21
C ILE A 236 7.53 9.48 11.44
N LEU A 237 8.17 9.28 12.58
CA LEU A 237 7.46 9.05 13.85
C LEU A 237 6.58 10.25 14.25
N ASP A 238 7.06 11.48 14.03
CA ASP A 238 6.25 12.69 14.24
C ASP A 238 5.02 12.75 13.33
N LEU A 239 5.08 12.14 12.14
CA LEU A 239 3.97 12.12 11.18
C LEU A 239 3.00 10.94 11.38
N THR A 240 3.48 9.84 11.93
CA THR A 240 2.71 8.59 12.02
C THR A 240 2.27 8.25 13.45
N ASP A 241 2.83 8.95 14.43
CA ASP A 241 2.65 8.69 15.87
C ASP A 241 3.04 7.24 16.27
N GLU A 242 3.96 6.64 15.50
CA GLU A 242 4.46 5.31 15.78
C GLU A 242 5.45 5.31 16.97
N PRO A 243 5.50 4.23 17.78
CA PRO A 243 6.43 4.11 18.87
C PRO A 243 7.89 4.19 18.41
N MET A 244 8.71 4.94 19.16
CA MET A 244 10.13 5.11 18.87
C MET A 244 10.90 3.78 18.99
N PRO A 245 11.52 3.28 17.90
CA PRO A 245 12.41 2.12 17.95
C PRO A 245 13.79 2.55 18.49
N THR A 246 13.95 2.53 19.79
CA THR A 246 15.11 3.11 20.49
C THR A 246 16.44 2.45 20.13
N ASP A 247 16.47 1.16 19.90
CA ASP A 247 17.65 0.40 19.47
C ASP A 247 18.04 0.73 18.02
N LEU A 248 17.08 0.83 17.10
CA LEU A 248 17.33 1.27 15.73
C LEU A 248 17.86 2.71 15.73
N LEU A 249 17.23 3.60 16.50
CA LEU A 249 17.69 4.98 16.61
C LEU A 249 19.13 5.05 17.12
N ALA A 250 19.46 4.32 18.18
CA ALA A 250 20.81 4.30 18.75
C ALA A 250 21.87 3.78 17.72
N ARG A 251 21.51 2.75 16.93
CA ARG A 251 22.38 2.24 15.86
C ARG A 251 22.58 3.27 14.75
N LEU A 252 21.53 3.96 14.32
CA LEU A 252 21.62 5.03 13.32
C LEU A 252 22.48 6.21 13.82
N GLU A 253 22.35 6.60 15.08
CA GLU A 253 23.09 7.73 15.66
C GLU A 253 24.57 7.38 15.98
N ALA A 254 24.91 6.11 16.09
CA ALA A 254 26.29 5.66 16.21
C ALA A 254 27.05 5.81 14.88
N GLU A 255 26.36 5.87 13.76
CA GLU A 255 26.97 6.08 12.45
C GLU A 255 27.15 7.57 12.15
N THR A 256 28.37 7.94 11.78
CA THR A 256 28.75 9.33 11.55
C THR A 256 28.59 9.78 10.10
N THR A 257 28.38 8.83 9.17
CA THR A 257 28.20 9.09 7.73
C THR A 257 26.79 8.80 7.27
N PRO A 258 26.25 9.52 6.28
CA PRO A 258 24.95 9.21 5.69
C PRO A 258 24.87 7.78 5.13
N GLU A 259 25.96 7.30 4.53
CA GLU A 259 26.06 5.94 3.95
C GLU A 259 25.99 4.88 5.05
N GLY A 260 26.65 5.11 6.19
CA GLY A 260 26.59 4.22 7.36
C GLY A 260 25.19 4.14 7.93
N GLN A 261 24.53 5.29 8.11
CA GLN A 261 23.14 5.32 8.55
C GLN A 261 22.20 4.60 7.59
N ALA A 262 22.37 4.81 6.27
CA ALA A 262 21.56 4.12 5.26
C ALA A 262 21.78 2.60 5.32
N ALA A 263 23.02 2.13 5.47
CA ALA A 263 23.35 0.71 5.60
C ALA A 263 22.65 0.07 6.82
N VAL A 264 22.70 0.74 7.98
CA VAL A 264 21.98 0.29 9.20
C VAL A 264 20.48 0.17 8.96
N GLY A 265 19.86 1.16 8.32
CA GLY A 265 18.44 1.16 8.06
C GLY A 265 18.01 0.12 7.02
N ILE A 266 18.81 -0.14 6.00
CA ILE A 266 18.58 -1.21 5.01
C ILE A 266 18.73 -2.57 5.67
N GLU A 267 19.79 -2.79 6.46
CA GLU A 267 19.99 -4.05 7.22
C GLU A 267 18.80 -4.34 8.13
N HIS A 268 18.30 -3.33 8.84
CA HIS A 268 17.12 -3.47 9.68
C HIS A 268 15.88 -3.87 8.86
N ALA A 269 15.64 -3.23 7.73
CA ALA A 269 14.50 -3.54 6.86
C ALA A 269 14.62 -4.95 6.24
N ILE A 270 15.84 -5.42 5.94
CA ILE A 270 16.10 -6.80 5.48
C ILE A 270 15.72 -7.80 6.58
N ALA A 271 16.20 -7.59 7.81
CA ALA A 271 15.88 -8.45 8.94
C ALA A 271 14.38 -8.51 9.17
N LEU A 272 13.72 -7.34 9.23
CA LEU A 272 12.26 -7.24 9.38
C LEU A 272 11.50 -7.95 8.26
N SER A 273 11.94 -7.85 7.01
CA SER A 273 11.33 -8.55 5.89
C SER A 273 11.44 -10.06 6.01
N ARG A 274 12.59 -10.58 6.48
CA ARG A 274 12.78 -12.01 6.76
C ARG A 274 11.86 -12.48 7.88
N ASP A 275 11.76 -11.73 8.98
CA ASP A 275 10.88 -12.07 10.09
C ASP A 275 9.43 -12.23 9.64
N VAL A 276 8.91 -11.31 8.81
CA VAL A 276 7.52 -11.40 8.32
C VAL A 276 7.33 -12.53 7.30
N PHE A 277 8.36 -12.89 6.51
CA PHE A 277 8.28 -14.04 5.61
C PHE A 277 8.26 -15.36 6.38
N ASP A 278 9.05 -15.49 7.43
CA ASP A 278 9.05 -16.65 8.29
C ASP A 278 7.70 -16.85 9.00
N LEU A 279 7.09 -15.74 9.46
CA LEU A 279 5.74 -15.75 10.03
C LEU A 279 4.69 -16.19 9.01
N ALA A 280 4.74 -15.70 7.78
CA ALA A 280 3.82 -16.12 6.72
C ALA A 280 3.97 -17.62 6.39
N ALA A 281 5.19 -18.13 6.34
CA ALA A 281 5.47 -19.55 6.09
C ALA A 281 4.86 -20.46 7.15
N THR A 282 4.88 -20.07 8.42
CA THR A 282 4.25 -20.83 9.52
C THR A 282 2.72 -20.79 9.48
N ALA A 283 2.13 -19.74 8.91
CA ALA A 283 0.68 -19.56 8.79
C ALA A 283 0.10 -20.14 7.49
N ASP A 284 0.89 -20.86 6.68
CA ASP A 284 0.52 -21.34 5.32
C ASP A 284 -0.05 -20.21 4.42
N ALA A 285 0.40 -18.99 4.64
CA ALA A 285 0.06 -17.82 3.87
C ALA A 285 1.11 -17.54 2.78
N ALA A 286 0.71 -16.90 1.69
CA ALA A 286 1.68 -16.44 0.71
C ALA A 286 2.49 -15.27 1.31
N PRO A 287 3.81 -15.39 1.44
CA PRO A 287 4.64 -14.31 1.96
C PRO A 287 4.58 -13.10 1.03
N GLY A 288 4.57 -11.90 1.59
CA GLY A 288 4.57 -10.69 0.78
C GLY A 288 4.86 -9.46 1.62
N VAL A 289 5.39 -8.41 0.97
CA VAL A 289 5.67 -7.10 1.61
C VAL A 289 5.21 -5.95 0.73
N HIS A 290 4.81 -4.86 1.35
CA HIS A 290 4.59 -3.57 0.71
C HIS A 290 5.69 -2.60 1.13
N LEU A 291 6.45 -2.06 0.17
CA LEU A 291 7.60 -1.21 0.46
C LEU A 291 7.29 0.26 0.19
N TYR A 292 7.45 1.08 1.23
CA TYR A 292 7.39 2.54 1.15
C TYR A 292 8.69 3.08 0.56
N THR A 293 8.69 3.46 -0.71
CA THR A 293 9.92 3.74 -1.46
C THR A 293 10.46 5.16 -1.28
N PHE A 294 9.59 6.12 -0.96
CA PHE A 294 9.91 7.56 -1.08
C PHE A 294 10.51 7.92 -2.45
N ASN A 295 10.04 7.24 -3.49
CA ASN A 295 10.54 7.37 -4.86
C ASN A 295 12.04 7.04 -5.02
N ARG A 296 12.61 6.20 -4.14
CA ARG A 296 14.01 5.76 -4.20
C ARG A 296 14.04 4.25 -4.38
N HIS A 297 14.50 3.80 -5.53
CA HIS A 297 14.53 2.38 -5.87
C HIS A 297 15.69 1.63 -5.19
N GLU A 298 16.83 2.28 -4.98
CA GLU A 298 18.08 1.63 -4.55
C GLU A 298 17.89 0.87 -3.23
N ALA A 299 17.36 1.57 -2.21
CA ALA A 299 17.21 1.01 -0.88
C ALA A 299 16.19 -0.14 -0.85
N VAL A 300 15.03 0.02 -1.50
CA VAL A 300 13.98 -1.02 -1.48
C VAL A 300 14.37 -2.25 -2.29
N LEU A 301 15.09 -2.09 -3.40
CA LEU A 301 15.62 -3.21 -4.18
C LEU A 301 16.73 -3.95 -3.44
N GLU A 302 17.54 -3.24 -2.64
CA GLU A 302 18.54 -3.86 -1.77
C GLU A 302 17.86 -4.65 -0.64
N VAL A 303 16.79 -4.12 -0.06
CA VAL A 303 15.98 -4.85 0.93
C VAL A 303 15.44 -6.15 0.34
N LEU A 304 14.83 -6.12 -0.84
CA LEU A 304 14.27 -7.31 -1.48
C LEU A 304 15.34 -8.36 -1.80
N ARG A 305 16.50 -7.95 -2.31
CA ARG A 305 17.64 -8.85 -2.53
C ARG A 305 18.15 -9.46 -1.23
N GLY A 306 18.38 -8.62 -0.23
CA GLY A 306 18.83 -9.08 1.09
C GLY A 306 17.83 -9.99 1.78
N ALA A 307 16.54 -9.81 1.56
CA ALA A 307 15.47 -10.67 2.06
C ALA A 307 15.29 -11.98 1.26
N GLY A 308 16.02 -12.15 0.14
CA GLY A 308 15.97 -13.36 -0.67
C GLY A 308 14.73 -13.46 -1.57
N VAL A 309 14.11 -12.32 -1.93
CA VAL A 309 12.92 -12.31 -2.78
C VAL A 309 13.27 -12.59 -4.25
N PHE A 310 14.41 -12.09 -4.71
CA PHE A 310 14.92 -12.35 -6.06
C PHE A 310 16.46 -12.24 -6.13
N ASP A 311 17.04 -13.05 -7.01
CA ASP A 311 18.44 -12.98 -7.41
C ASP A 311 18.60 -12.04 -8.62
N VAL A 312 18.72 -10.73 -8.41
CA VAL A 312 19.13 -9.83 -9.48
C VAL A 312 20.66 -9.73 -9.45
N PRO A 313 21.37 -10.13 -10.52
CA PRO A 313 22.81 -9.94 -10.58
C PRO A 313 23.13 -8.44 -10.45
N ALA A 314 24.10 -8.12 -9.60
CA ALA A 314 24.55 -6.74 -9.35
C ALA A 314 25.01 -5.97 -10.62
N SER A 315 25.15 -6.66 -11.75
CA SER A 315 25.55 -6.11 -13.05
C SER A 315 24.41 -5.41 -13.83
N ALA A 316 23.16 -5.55 -13.43
CA ALA A 316 22.03 -4.89 -14.12
C ALA A 316 21.97 -3.38 -13.81
N TYR A 317 22.68 -2.93 -12.81
CA TYR A 317 22.76 -1.52 -12.42
C TYR A 317 24.17 -0.99 -12.75
N GLY A 318 24.41 -0.86 -14.07
CA GLY A 318 25.67 -0.37 -14.62
C GLY A 318 26.09 0.96 -14.00
N GLY A 319 27.30 0.94 -13.48
CA GLY A 319 27.95 2.01 -12.76
C GLY A 319 27.92 3.37 -13.43
N CYS A 320 27.61 4.37 -12.62
CA CYS A 320 28.29 5.64 -12.67
C CYS A 320 29.29 5.66 -11.50
N ARG A 321 30.58 5.52 -11.87
CA ARG A 321 31.68 5.94 -11.01
C ARG A 321 31.88 7.44 -11.18
#